data_e8af4defe9d8428f9ff292b043391e02
#
_entry.id   e8af4defe9d8428f9ff292b043391e02
#
_cell.length_a   1.000
_cell.length_b   1.000
_cell.length_c   1.000
_cell.angle_alpha   90.00
_cell.angle_beta   90.00
_cell.angle_gamma   90.00
#
_symmetry.space_group_name_H-M   'P 1'
#
loop_
_entity.id
_entity.type
_entity.pdbx_description
1 polymer ?
#
loop_
_entity_poly.entity_id
_entity_poly.type
_entity_poly.pdbx_seq_one_letter_code
_entity_poly.pdbx_strand_id
1 'polypeptide(L)'
;MMALPLHAQENSDSTACIPVRTVNPDSLAFKGGEEATFILHYEWGSINSDVGHATVRLDTIAYNGQKVFRCTLNGKTTRMYDLFFKVREEFRSWFTYDGLRPLKFYRHSQEGGYEARNTYIYDWSTPDPHIIADLYSSKRGNRTMDLPLTRCTFDLPSLFYFARNMNFDVITPGIKYPMTFAIDDDIFNVYFILYGRETIKVRGMGYVKTIKFAAKLLEGEVFKGETDMLIWVSDDENRLPVYFEAPLLVGAAKGRMVGWSGLKYPFDALIRK
;
A
#
# COMPACT_ATOMS: atom_id res chain seq x y z
N MET A 1 14.24 -39.94 39.43
CA MET A 1 13.08 -39.31 38.76
C MET A 1 13.58 -38.01 38.14
N MET A 2 13.97 -38.03 36.88
CA MET A 2 14.44 -36.86 36.16
C MET A 2 13.25 -36.32 35.37
N ALA A 3 12.83 -35.09 35.68
CA ALA A 3 11.84 -34.37 34.92
C ALA A 3 12.49 -33.81 33.64
N LEU A 4 12.02 -34.25 32.49
CA LEU A 4 12.34 -33.67 31.19
C LEU A 4 11.66 -32.31 31.07
N PRO A 5 12.32 -31.26 30.54
CA PRO A 5 11.67 -30.00 30.26
C PRO A 5 10.72 -30.17 29.05
N LEU A 6 9.46 -29.81 29.23
CA LEU A 6 8.55 -29.61 28.13
C LEU A 6 9.10 -28.47 27.24
N HIS A 7 9.60 -28.84 26.08
CA HIS A 7 9.79 -27.88 25.00
C HIS A 7 8.38 -27.46 24.53
N ALA A 8 7.98 -26.26 24.89
CA ALA A 8 6.89 -25.59 24.22
C ALA A 8 7.27 -25.50 22.73
N GLN A 9 6.58 -26.26 21.91
CA GLN A 9 6.61 -26.13 20.47
C GLN A 9 6.02 -24.76 20.16
N GLU A 10 6.86 -23.79 19.85
CA GLU A 10 6.45 -22.56 19.16
C GLU A 10 5.89 -22.98 17.80
N ASN A 11 4.59 -23.22 17.75
CA ASN A 11 3.85 -23.19 16.50
C ASN A 11 3.86 -21.73 16.03
N SER A 12 4.93 -21.32 15.40
CA SER A 12 4.96 -20.14 14.56
C SER A 12 4.13 -20.46 13.33
N ASP A 13 2.83 -20.22 13.41
CA ASP A 13 1.96 -20.13 12.24
C ASP A 13 2.41 -18.89 11.47
N SER A 14 3.51 -19.01 10.72
CA SER A 14 4.17 -17.97 9.93
C SER A 14 3.28 -17.46 8.78
N THR A 15 2.03 -17.92 8.72
CA THR A 15 1.01 -17.57 7.74
C THR A 15 -0.10 -16.66 8.31
N ALA A 16 -0.03 -16.29 9.59
CA ALA A 16 -1.01 -15.41 10.19
C ALA A 16 -0.83 -13.98 9.65
N CYS A 17 -1.82 -13.50 8.90
CA CYS A 17 -1.89 -12.11 8.49
C CYS A 17 -2.06 -11.20 9.72
N ILE A 18 -1.69 -9.93 9.55
CA ILE A 18 -1.87 -8.89 10.56
C ILE A 18 -3.31 -8.90 11.08
N PRO A 19 -3.52 -8.70 12.40
CA PRO A 19 -4.86 -8.56 12.96
C PRO A 19 -5.62 -7.44 12.26
N VAL A 20 -6.67 -7.79 11.52
CA VAL A 20 -7.59 -6.85 10.89
C VAL A 20 -8.93 -6.87 11.62
N ARG A 21 -9.73 -5.82 11.47
CA ARG A 21 -11.16 -5.88 11.80
C ARG A 21 -11.77 -7.04 11.00
N THR A 22 -12.78 -7.70 11.57
CA THR A 22 -13.56 -8.68 10.83
C THR A 22 -13.91 -8.12 9.46
N VAL A 23 -13.47 -8.79 8.40
CA VAL A 23 -13.68 -8.31 7.02
C VAL A 23 -15.13 -8.62 6.64
N ASN A 24 -16.01 -7.72 7.07
CA ASN A 24 -17.39 -7.67 6.64
C ASN A 24 -17.54 -6.40 5.80
N PRO A 25 -18.15 -6.45 4.61
CA PRO A 25 -18.35 -5.27 3.76
C PRO A 25 -18.98 -4.07 4.47
N ASP A 26 -19.85 -4.30 5.45
CA ASP A 26 -20.50 -3.24 6.21
C ASP A 26 -19.58 -2.59 7.27
N SER A 27 -18.52 -3.26 7.67
CA SER A 27 -17.54 -2.77 8.66
C SER A 27 -16.24 -2.23 8.07
N LEU A 28 -16.07 -2.27 6.74
CA LEU A 28 -14.88 -1.72 6.09
C LEU A 28 -14.75 -0.22 6.31
N ALA A 29 -13.51 0.28 6.36
CA ALA A 29 -13.18 1.69 6.46
C ALA A 29 -13.50 2.51 5.20
N PHE A 30 -14.02 1.88 4.15
CA PHE A 30 -14.25 2.49 2.83
C PHE A 30 -15.47 1.86 2.13
N LYS A 31 -15.85 2.47 1.01
CA LYS A 31 -16.87 1.97 0.06
C LYS A 31 -16.47 2.30 -1.38
N GLY A 32 -17.08 1.63 -2.34
CA GLY A 32 -16.93 2.00 -3.76
C GLY A 32 -17.41 3.44 -4.04
N GLY A 33 -16.71 4.13 -4.92
CA GLY A 33 -16.89 5.56 -5.21
C GLY A 33 -15.97 6.49 -4.42
N GLU A 34 -15.11 5.94 -3.54
CA GLU A 34 -14.11 6.73 -2.82
C GLU A 34 -12.99 7.17 -3.76
N GLU A 35 -12.55 8.43 -3.62
CA GLU A 35 -11.38 8.97 -4.30
C GLU A 35 -10.57 9.86 -3.35
N ALA A 36 -9.25 9.76 -3.40
CA ALA A 36 -8.30 10.62 -2.70
C ALA A 36 -7.23 11.14 -3.64
N THR A 37 -6.84 12.41 -3.48
CA THR A 37 -5.83 13.09 -4.29
C THR A 37 -4.67 13.53 -3.42
N PHE A 38 -3.46 13.31 -3.90
CA PHE A 38 -2.21 13.62 -3.22
C PHE A 38 -1.33 14.51 -4.08
N ILE A 39 -0.57 15.38 -3.42
CA ILE A 39 0.58 16.07 -4.00
C ILE A 39 1.84 15.35 -3.56
N LEU A 40 2.71 15.07 -4.53
CA LEU A 40 4.01 14.48 -4.33
C LEU A 40 5.07 15.58 -4.30
N HIS A 41 5.88 15.57 -3.26
CA HIS A 41 6.93 16.55 -2.97
C HIS A 41 8.26 15.86 -2.94
N TYR A 42 9.31 16.50 -3.45
CA TYR A 42 10.68 15.99 -3.43
C TYR A 42 11.62 16.98 -2.74
N GLU A 43 12.46 16.45 -1.88
CA GLU A 43 13.43 17.19 -1.09
C GLU A 43 14.83 16.61 -1.30
N TRP A 44 15.75 17.42 -1.84
CA TRP A 44 17.17 17.08 -1.95
C TRP A 44 18.03 18.31 -2.11
N GLY A 45 18.94 18.56 -1.16
CA GLY A 45 19.79 19.75 -1.16
C GLY A 45 18.97 21.04 -1.20
N SER A 46 19.11 21.81 -2.26
CA SER A 46 18.32 23.04 -2.49
C SER A 46 16.98 22.78 -3.20
N ILE A 47 16.71 21.55 -3.66
CA ILE A 47 15.45 21.19 -4.28
C ILE A 47 14.43 20.88 -3.17
N ASN A 48 13.35 21.66 -3.12
CA ASN A 48 12.25 21.51 -2.17
C ASN A 48 10.96 21.93 -2.88
N SER A 49 10.32 20.98 -3.58
CA SER A 49 9.26 21.34 -4.53
C SER A 49 8.22 20.24 -4.75
N ASP A 50 7.01 20.66 -5.09
CA ASP A 50 5.93 19.79 -5.51
C ASP A 50 6.21 19.28 -6.94
N VAL A 51 6.53 18.01 -7.07
CA VAL A 51 7.01 17.40 -8.32
C VAL A 51 5.92 16.67 -9.10
N GLY A 52 4.83 16.31 -8.45
CA GLY A 52 3.78 15.50 -9.06
C GLY A 52 2.52 15.42 -8.24
N HIS A 53 1.59 14.63 -8.73
CA HIS A 53 0.36 14.30 -8.03
C HIS A 53 -0.02 12.84 -8.26
N ALA A 54 -0.78 12.29 -7.33
CA ALA A 54 -1.36 10.96 -7.41
C ALA A 54 -2.84 11.00 -7.07
N THR A 55 -3.61 10.07 -7.66
CA THR A 55 -5.01 9.82 -7.33
C THR A 55 -5.18 8.35 -7.01
N VAL A 56 -5.99 8.06 -6.00
CA VAL A 56 -6.39 6.71 -5.62
C VAL A 56 -7.91 6.67 -5.66
N ARG A 57 -8.48 5.80 -6.50
CA ARG A 57 -9.92 5.64 -6.67
C ARG A 57 -10.31 4.19 -6.43
N LEU A 58 -11.37 3.98 -5.68
CA LEU A 58 -11.98 2.70 -5.44
C LEU A 58 -13.35 2.61 -6.10
N ASP A 59 -13.56 1.61 -6.93
CA ASP A 59 -14.85 1.28 -7.51
C ASP A 59 -15.33 -0.08 -6.99
N THR A 60 -16.64 -0.29 -6.96
CA THR A 60 -17.25 -1.62 -6.82
C THR A 60 -17.71 -2.06 -8.18
N ILE A 61 -17.25 -3.20 -8.65
CA ILE A 61 -17.57 -3.74 -9.99
C ILE A 61 -17.89 -5.23 -9.93
N ALA A 62 -18.42 -5.76 -11.02
CA ALA A 62 -18.49 -7.21 -11.25
C ALA A 62 -17.22 -7.70 -11.96
N TYR A 63 -16.62 -8.77 -11.47
CA TYR A 63 -15.48 -9.46 -12.07
C TYR A 63 -15.67 -10.96 -11.94
N ASN A 64 -15.65 -11.69 -13.07
CA ASN A 64 -15.93 -13.13 -13.12
C ASN A 64 -17.24 -13.53 -12.39
N GLY A 65 -18.30 -12.72 -12.54
CA GLY A 65 -19.60 -12.98 -11.90
C GLY A 65 -19.68 -12.64 -10.41
N GLN A 66 -18.59 -12.17 -9.80
CA GLN A 66 -18.53 -11.79 -8.39
C GLN A 66 -18.43 -10.28 -8.22
N LYS A 67 -18.99 -9.77 -7.12
CA LYS A 67 -18.83 -8.40 -6.70
C LYS A 67 -17.44 -8.23 -6.07
N VAL A 68 -16.63 -7.33 -6.61
CA VAL A 68 -15.26 -7.06 -6.16
C VAL A 68 -15.00 -5.56 -6.05
N PHE A 69 -13.99 -5.19 -5.31
CA PHE A 69 -13.39 -3.87 -5.40
C PHE A 69 -12.36 -3.81 -6.52
N ARG A 70 -12.30 -2.67 -7.20
CA ARG A 70 -11.21 -2.31 -8.10
C ARG A 70 -10.61 -0.99 -7.64
N CYS A 71 -9.38 -1.02 -7.17
CA CYS A 71 -8.60 0.18 -6.91
C CYS A 71 -7.82 0.56 -8.17
N THR A 72 -7.84 1.85 -8.51
CA THR A 72 -6.96 2.45 -9.53
C THR A 72 -6.15 3.55 -8.87
N LEU A 73 -4.83 3.42 -8.93
CA LEU A 73 -3.87 4.42 -8.49
C LEU A 73 -3.15 4.97 -9.70
N ASN A 74 -3.14 6.28 -9.87
CA ASN A 74 -2.40 6.98 -10.92
C ASN A 74 -1.45 7.97 -10.27
N GLY A 75 -0.20 7.98 -10.74
CA GLY A 75 0.82 8.94 -10.34
C GLY A 75 1.48 9.59 -11.55
N LYS A 76 1.74 10.87 -11.48
CA LYS A 76 2.46 11.57 -12.56
C LYS A 76 3.20 12.79 -12.08
N THR A 77 4.35 13.05 -12.70
CA THR A 77 5.09 14.30 -12.56
C THR A 77 4.35 15.46 -13.23
N THR A 78 4.59 16.69 -12.76
CA THR A 78 4.09 17.92 -13.40
C THR A 78 4.82 18.18 -14.71
N ARG A 79 4.22 19.00 -15.59
CA ARG A 79 4.84 19.34 -16.88
C ARG A 79 6.25 19.93 -16.77
N MET A 80 6.51 20.68 -15.71
CA MET A 80 7.82 21.27 -15.46
C MET A 80 8.87 20.17 -15.15
N TYR A 81 8.50 19.19 -14.33
CA TYR A 81 9.39 18.08 -13.98
C TYR A 81 9.53 17.05 -15.09
N ASP A 82 8.55 16.91 -15.99
CA ASP A 82 8.63 16.07 -17.19
C ASP A 82 9.83 16.44 -18.09
N LEU A 83 10.29 17.68 -18.03
CA LEU A 83 11.47 18.14 -18.80
C LEU A 83 12.78 17.52 -18.27
N PHE A 84 12.81 17.09 -17.01
CA PHE A 84 13.98 16.51 -16.37
C PHE A 84 13.84 14.99 -16.22
N PHE A 85 12.71 14.55 -15.68
CA PHE A 85 12.44 13.15 -15.45
C PHE A 85 10.92 12.90 -15.43
N LYS A 86 10.42 12.36 -16.53
CA LYS A 86 8.99 12.05 -16.69
C LYS A 86 8.63 10.76 -15.98
N VAL A 87 7.64 10.81 -15.08
CA VAL A 87 7.07 9.63 -14.41
C VAL A 87 5.58 9.53 -14.71
N ARG A 88 5.13 8.33 -15.07
CA ARG A 88 3.73 7.95 -15.25
C ARG A 88 3.54 6.57 -14.65
N GLU A 89 2.78 6.51 -13.59
CA GLU A 89 2.46 5.28 -12.88
C GLU A 89 0.97 5.02 -12.94
N GLU A 90 0.61 3.82 -13.32
CA GLU A 90 -0.75 3.32 -13.23
C GLU A 90 -0.73 1.94 -12.57
N PHE A 91 -1.46 1.80 -11.45
CA PHE A 91 -1.68 0.54 -10.77
C PHE A 91 -3.19 0.28 -10.72
N ARG A 92 -3.60 -0.94 -11.00
CA ARG A 92 -4.97 -1.41 -10.78
C ARG A 92 -4.93 -2.73 -10.04
N SER A 93 -5.75 -2.86 -9.00
CA SER A 93 -5.90 -4.11 -8.28
C SER A 93 -7.38 -4.45 -8.14
N TRP A 94 -7.71 -5.70 -8.39
CA TRP A 94 -9.03 -6.29 -8.14
C TRP A 94 -8.90 -7.20 -6.94
N PHE A 95 -9.72 -6.99 -5.93
CA PHE A 95 -9.69 -7.79 -4.71
C PHE A 95 -11.10 -8.08 -4.21
N THR A 96 -11.25 -9.19 -3.48
CA THR A 96 -12.53 -9.67 -3.03
C THR A 96 -13.23 -8.67 -2.11
N TYR A 97 -14.55 -8.69 -2.14
CA TYR A 97 -15.37 -7.80 -1.32
C TYR A 97 -15.37 -8.22 0.16
N ASP A 98 -15.31 -9.51 0.41
CA ASP A 98 -15.47 -10.13 1.74
C ASP A 98 -14.16 -10.45 2.47
N GLY A 99 -13.05 -10.50 1.78
CA GLY A 99 -11.75 -10.86 2.38
C GLY A 99 -10.59 -9.94 1.99
N LEU A 100 -10.83 -8.99 1.10
CA LEU A 100 -9.82 -8.09 0.53
C LEU A 100 -8.64 -8.85 -0.12
N ARG A 101 -8.85 -10.12 -0.53
CA ARG A 101 -7.82 -10.92 -1.18
C ARG A 101 -7.60 -10.43 -2.61
N PRO A 102 -6.36 -10.19 -3.04
CA PRO A 102 -6.07 -9.88 -4.43
C PRO A 102 -6.53 -10.99 -5.38
N LEU A 103 -7.09 -10.61 -6.53
CA LEU A 103 -7.52 -11.51 -7.60
C LEU A 103 -6.75 -11.24 -8.89
N LYS A 104 -6.50 -9.97 -9.16
CA LYS A 104 -5.77 -9.50 -10.33
C LYS A 104 -5.07 -8.19 -10.00
N PHE A 105 -3.88 -8.04 -10.52
CA PHE A 105 -3.12 -6.79 -10.48
C PHE A 105 -2.64 -6.41 -11.88
N TYR A 106 -2.55 -5.11 -12.13
CA TYR A 106 -1.97 -4.53 -13.32
C TYR A 106 -1.12 -3.33 -12.93
N ARG A 107 0.07 -3.24 -13.49
CA ARG A 107 0.96 -2.09 -13.40
C ARG A 107 1.38 -1.65 -14.79
N HIS A 108 1.39 -0.35 -15.04
CA HIS A 108 2.08 0.28 -16.14
C HIS A 108 2.91 1.44 -15.59
N SER A 109 4.21 1.31 -15.71
CA SER A 109 5.20 2.27 -15.21
C SER A 109 5.99 2.83 -16.37
N GLN A 110 6.15 4.16 -16.40
CA GLN A 110 7.06 4.88 -17.29
C GLN A 110 7.90 5.83 -16.44
N GLU A 111 9.19 5.58 -16.37
CA GLU A 111 10.15 6.34 -15.57
C GLU A 111 11.33 6.76 -16.45
N GLY A 112 11.32 8.01 -16.92
CA GLY A 112 12.28 8.47 -17.93
C GLY A 112 12.19 7.65 -19.20
N GLY A 113 13.28 6.92 -19.52
CA GLY A 113 13.34 5.99 -20.67
C GLY A 113 12.99 4.54 -20.34
N TYR A 114 12.68 4.22 -19.07
CA TYR A 114 12.28 2.88 -18.65
C TYR A 114 10.77 2.70 -18.74
N GLU A 115 10.32 1.54 -19.21
CA GLU A 115 8.92 1.14 -19.22
C GLU A 115 8.78 -0.28 -18.65
N ALA A 116 7.76 -0.49 -17.82
CA ALA A 116 7.36 -1.81 -17.33
C ALA A 116 5.83 -1.98 -17.39
N ARG A 117 5.38 -3.18 -17.73
CA ARG A 117 3.97 -3.60 -17.67
C ARG A 117 3.89 -4.97 -17.05
N ASN A 118 3.17 -5.07 -15.93
CA ASN A 118 3.02 -6.31 -15.19
C ASN A 118 1.53 -6.63 -15.05
N THR A 119 1.17 -7.88 -15.26
CA THR A 119 -0.17 -8.40 -14.97
C THR A 119 -0.02 -9.62 -14.09
N TYR A 120 -0.69 -9.65 -12.93
CA TYR A 120 -0.75 -10.79 -12.05
C TYR A 120 -2.17 -11.35 -12.00
N ILE A 121 -2.28 -12.68 -12.05
CA ILE A 121 -3.49 -13.42 -11.72
C ILE A 121 -3.19 -14.24 -10.48
N TYR A 122 -3.94 -13.98 -9.40
CA TYR A 122 -3.81 -14.68 -8.13
C TYR A 122 -4.69 -15.93 -8.16
N ASP A 123 -4.07 -17.09 -8.28
CA ASP A 123 -4.79 -18.36 -8.25
C ASP A 123 -4.86 -18.94 -6.82
N TRP A 124 -6.03 -18.78 -6.21
CA TRP A 124 -6.35 -19.29 -4.89
C TRP A 124 -7.03 -20.67 -4.91
N SER A 125 -7.28 -21.22 -6.08
CA SER A 125 -8.10 -22.44 -6.26
C SER A 125 -7.32 -23.73 -6.10
N THR A 126 -5.99 -23.66 -6.12
CA THR A 126 -5.09 -24.82 -6.03
C THR A 126 -4.65 -25.06 -4.58
N PRO A 127 -4.23 -26.32 -4.22
CA PRO A 127 -3.62 -26.59 -2.92
C PRO A 127 -2.37 -25.77 -2.63
N ASP A 128 -1.61 -25.42 -3.68
CA ASP A 128 -0.44 -24.56 -3.65
C ASP A 128 -0.77 -23.23 -4.36
N PRO A 129 -1.36 -22.23 -3.68
CA PRO A 129 -1.74 -20.98 -4.29
C PRO A 129 -0.52 -20.26 -4.87
N HIS A 130 -0.69 -19.64 -6.04
CA HIS A 130 0.40 -18.96 -6.73
C HIS A 130 -0.09 -17.77 -7.55
N ILE A 131 0.84 -16.93 -7.98
CA ILE A 131 0.59 -15.81 -8.86
C ILE A 131 1.16 -16.16 -10.23
N ILE A 132 0.32 -16.17 -11.26
CA ILE A 132 0.76 -16.19 -12.65
C ILE A 132 1.08 -14.75 -13.03
N ALA A 133 2.36 -14.45 -13.23
CA ALA A 133 2.86 -13.11 -13.52
C ALA A 133 3.31 -12.98 -14.96
N ASP A 134 2.60 -12.19 -15.76
CA ASP A 134 3.01 -11.76 -17.08
C ASP A 134 3.71 -10.40 -16.97
N LEU A 135 4.98 -10.37 -17.31
CA LEU A 135 5.88 -9.25 -17.09
C LEU A 135 6.47 -8.76 -18.40
N TYR A 136 6.53 -7.45 -18.56
CA TYR A 136 7.30 -6.78 -19.60
C TYR A 136 8.14 -5.67 -19.00
N SER A 137 9.37 -5.53 -19.45
CA SER A 137 10.14 -4.32 -19.25
C SER A 137 11.01 -4.00 -20.46
N SER A 138 11.27 -2.71 -20.68
CA SER A 138 12.16 -2.25 -21.77
C SER A 138 13.59 -2.80 -21.66
N LYS A 139 14.01 -3.22 -20.45
CA LYS A 139 15.34 -3.80 -20.20
C LYS A 139 15.39 -5.31 -20.45
N ARG A 140 14.29 -6.06 -20.18
CA ARG A 140 14.31 -7.54 -20.16
C ARG A 140 13.32 -8.21 -21.12
N GLY A 141 12.45 -7.43 -21.80
CA GLY A 141 11.39 -7.96 -22.67
C GLY A 141 10.27 -8.65 -21.91
N ASN A 142 9.53 -9.52 -22.61
CA ASN A 142 8.42 -10.28 -22.05
C ASN A 142 8.89 -11.52 -21.29
N ARG A 143 8.25 -11.81 -20.13
CA ARG A 143 8.51 -12.99 -19.31
C ARG A 143 7.20 -13.42 -18.63
N THR A 144 7.01 -14.71 -18.45
CA THR A 144 5.94 -15.26 -17.61
C THR A 144 6.59 -16.06 -16.48
N MET A 145 6.09 -15.88 -15.26
CA MET A 145 6.62 -16.52 -14.04
C MET A 145 5.50 -16.96 -13.13
N ASP A 146 5.75 -18.02 -12.37
CA ASP A 146 4.93 -18.41 -11.24
C ASP A 146 5.60 -17.95 -9.95
N LEU A 147 4.89 -17.18 -9.13
CA LEU A 147 5.40 -16.67 -7.85
C LEU A 147 4.62 -17.32 -6.70
N PRO A 148 5.28 -17.65 -5.58
CA PRO A 148 4.60 -18.25 -4.43
C PRO A 148 3.59 -17.27 -3.83
N LEU A 149 2.45 -17.77 -3.38
CA LEU A 149 1.37 -16.98 -2.81
C LEU A 149 1.11 -17.41 -1.38
N THR A 150 1.08 -16.49 -0.45
CA THR A 150 0.66 -16.70 0.93
C THR A 150 -0.64 -15.95 1.22
N ARG A 151 -1.31 -16.25 2.33
CA ARG A 151 -2.52 -15.53 2.75
C ARG A 151 -2.28 -14.04 2.98
N CYS A 152 -1.02 -13.64 3.19
CA CYS A 152 -0.61 -12.27 3.47
C CYS A 152 0.13 -11.63 2.30
N THR A 153 -0.03 -12.13 1.09
CA THR A 153 0.57 -11.56 -0.11
C THR A 153 -0.36 -10.52 -0.73
N PHE A 154 0.15 -9.33 -0.90
CA PHE A 154 -0.59 -8.18 -1.46
C PHE A 154 0.20 -7.55 -2.61
N ASP A 155 -0.50 -6.85 -3.48
CA ASP A 155 0.04 -5.80 -4.34
C ASP A 155 -0.18 -4.42 -3.70
N LEU A 156 0.39 -3.36 -4.29
CA LEU A 156 0.36 -2.02 -3.69
C LEU A 156 -1.07 -1.49 -3.41
N PRO A 157 -2.04 -1.50 -4.36
CA PRO A 157 -3.39 -1.02 -4.06
C PRO A 157 -4.15 -1.90 -3.07
N SER A 158 -4.03 -3.23 -3.13
CA SER A 158 -4.73 -4.11 -2.20
C SER A 158 -4.17 -3.98 -0.78
N LEU A 159 -2.84 -3.82 -0.63
CA LEU A 159 -2.21 -3.55 0.65
C LEU A 159 -2.69 -2.23 1.27
N PHE A 160 -2.82 -1.17 0.46
CA PHE A 160 -3.34 0.12 0.88
C PHE A 160 -4.73 0.00 1.53
N TYR A 161 -5.66 -0.74 0.90
CA TYR A 161 -7.01 -0.95 1.44
C TYR A 161 -7.06 -1.96 2.58
N PHE A 162 -6.25 -3.01 2.54
CA PHE A 162 -6.11 -3.95 3.65
C PHE A 162 -5.61 -3.25 4.92
N ALA A 163 -4.55 -2.44 4.82
CA ALA A 163 -3.96 -1.72 5.95
C ALA A 163 -4.97 -0.79 6.66
N ARG A 164 -5.92 -0.19 5.93
CA ARG A 164 -6.97 0.67 6.49
C ARG A 164 -7.99 -0.08 7.34
N ASN A 165 -8.05 -1.41 7.23
CA ASN A 165 -8.95 -2.26 8.01
C ASN A 165 -8.26 -2.94 9.20
N MET A 166 -6.98 -2.67 9.43
CA MET A 166 -6.28 -3.20 10.60
C MET A 166 -6.90 -2.71 11.90
N ASN A 167 -6.98 -3.61 12.88
CA ASN A 167 -7.43 -3.26 14.22
C ASN A 167 -6.26 -2.67 15.01
N PHE A 168 -6.09 -1.35 14.92
CA PHE A 168 -5.01 -0.65 15.62
C PHE A 168 -5.10 -0.72 17.16
N ASP A 169 -6.24 -1.12 17.73
CA ASP A 169 -6.39 -1.22 19.18
C ASP A 169 -5.77 -2.49 19.76
N VAL A 170 -5.57 -3.53 18.91
CA VAL A 170 -4.91 -4.78 19.31
C VAL A 170 -3.48 -4.89 18.81
N ILE A 171 -3.01 -3.91 18.04
CA ILE A 171 -1.63 -3.86 17.55
C ILE A 171 -0.75 -3.20 18.60
N THR A 172 0.30 -3.91 19.04
CA THR A 172 1.25 -3.38 20.03
C THR A 172 2.24 -2.43 19.35
N PRO A 173 2.39 -1.18 19.83
CA PRO A 173 3.37 -0.27 19.30
C PRO A 173 4.80 -0.81 19.40
N GLY A 174 5.64 -0.53 18.38
CA GLY A 174 7.04 -0.93 18.33
C GLY A 174 7.29 -2.37 17.86
N ILE A 175 6.25 -3.20 17.70
CA ILE A 175 6.40 -4.58 17.20
C ILE A 175 6.33 -4.59 15.67
N LYS A 176 7.18 -5.40 15.04
CA LYS A 176 7.17 -5.66 13.59
C LYS A 176 6.10 -6.68 13.25
N TYR A 177 5.18 -6.31 12.38
CA TYR A 177 4.12 -7.20 11.86
C TYR A 177 4.46 -7.57 10.41
N PRO A 178 4.81 -8.83 10.13
CA PRO A 178 5.24 -9.27 8.81
C PRO A 178 4.06 -9.37 7.83
N MET A 179 4.37 -9.14 6.56
CA MET A 179 3.50 -9.40 5.41
C MET A 179 4.36 -9.65 4.18
N THR A 180 3.76 -10.10 3.09
CA THR A 180 4.45 -10.27 1.82
C THR A 180 3.87 -9.33 0.76
N PHE A 181 4.74 -8.85 -0.11
CA PHE A 181 4.42 -7.87 -1.14
C PHE A 181 4.91 -8.37 -2.50
N ALA A 182 3.98 -8.49 -3.46
CA ALA A 182 4.28 -8.90 -4.82
C ALA A 182 4.55 -7.67 -5.68
N ILE A 183 5.73 -7.59 -6.28
CA ILE A 183 6.07 -6.56 -7.27
C ILE A 183 7.14 -7.10 -8.22
N ASP A 184 7.06 -6.70 -9.48
CA ASP A 184 7.95 -7.15 -10.56
C ASP A 184 8.03 -8.69 -10.64
N ASP A 185 9.17 -9.29 -10.45
CA ASP A 185 9.42 -10.72 -10.60
C ASP A 185 9.66 -11.43 -9.26
N ASP A 186 9.26 -10.84 -8.13
CA ASP A 186 9.54 -11.40 -6.80
C ASP A 186 8.45 -11.14 -5.76
N ILE A 187 8.52 -11.91 -4.67
CA ILE A 187 7.72 -11.74 -3.45
C ILE A 187 8.64 -11.29 -2.32
N PHE A 188 8.41 -10.09 -1.83
CA PHE A 188 9.23 -9.47 -0.81
C PHE A 188 8.61 -9.61 0.58
N ASN A 189 9.45 -9.94 1.56
CA ASN A 189 9.07 -9.87 2.96
C ASN A 189 9.16 -8.42 3.45
N VAL A 190 8.03 -7.84 3.78
CA VAL A 190 7.92 -6.51 4.33
C VAL A 190 7.30 -6.55 5.73
N TYR A 191 7.33 -5.44 6.45
CA TYR A 191 6.66 -5.31 7.74
C TYR A 191 6.12 -3.91 7.91
N PHE A 192 5.21 -3.76 8.87
CA PHE A 192 4.90 -2.45 9.40
C PHE A 192 5.09 -2.43 10.93
N ILE A 193 5.24 -1.21 11.47
CA ILE A 193 5.36 -0.94 12.90
C ILE A 193 4.40 0.19 13.23
N LEU A 194 3.53 -0.02 14.23
CA LEU A 194 2.71 1.06 14.79
C LEU A 194 3.56 1.89 15.75
N TYR A 195 3.59 3.21 15.58
CA TYR A 195 4.25 4.11 16.53
C TYR A 195 3.27 4.74 17.54
N GLY A 196 2.04 4.99 17.14
CA GLY A 196 1.02 5.56 18.02
C GLY A 196 0.23 6.68 17.36
N ARG A 197 -0.43 7.48 18.18
CA ARG A 197 -1.31 8.56 17.76
C ARG A 197 -0.65 9.92 17.98
N GLU A 198 -0.78 10.82 17.01
CA GLU A 198 -0.31 12.20 17.10
C GLU A 198 -1.16 13.12 16.22
N THR A 199 -1.10 14.42 16.49
CA THR A 199 -1.73 15.43 15.64
C THR A 199 -0.66 16.09 14.79
N ILE A 200 -0.82 16.08 13.48
CA ILE A 200 0.09 16.72 12.54
C ILE A 200 -0.59 17.85 11.78
N LYS A 201 0.21 18.82 11.30
CA LYS A 201 -0.25 19.85 10.39
C LYS A 201 0.02 19.42 8.96
N VAL A 202 -1.03 19.19 8.19
CA VAL A 202 -0.97 18.88 6.76
C VAL A 202 -1.21 20.15 5.96
N ARG A 203 -0.24 20.53 5.10
CA ARG A 203 -0.34 21.75 4.26
C ARG A 203 -1.56 21.66 3.35
N GLY A 204 -2.43 22.69 3.42
CA GLY A 204 -3.67 22.75 2.66
C GLY A 204 -4.89 22.13 3.35
N MET A 205 -4.71 21.34 4.41
CA MET A 205 -5.82 20.74 5.18
C MET A 205 -5.98 21.36 6.57
N GLY A 206 -4.89 21.65 7.26
CA GLY A 206 -4.89 22.09 8.66
C GLY A 206 -4.35 21.03 9.60
N TYR A 207 -4.85 20.98 10.85
CA TYR A 207 -4.44 19.99 11.83
C TYR A 207 -5.32 18.74 11.72
N VAL A 208 -4.68 17.56 11.70
CA VAL A 208 -5.34 16.27 11.56
C VAL A 208 -4.87 15.35 12.68
N LYS A 209 -5.81 14.72 13.38
CA LYS A 209 -5.51 13.61 14.31
C LYS A 209 -5.10 12.41 13.47
N THR A 210 -3.99 11.78 13.81
CA THR A 210 -3.43 10.71 12.99
C THR A 210 -2.93 9.53 13.83
N ILE A 211 -2.88 8.38 13.19
CA ILE A 211 -2.15 7.20 13.62
C ILE A 211 -0.90 7.12 12.74
N LYS A 212 0.27 7.08 13.38
CA LYS A 212 1.56 6.98 12.71
C LYS A 212 2.07 5.56 12.69
N PHE A 213 2.53 5.12 11.55
CA PHE A 213 3.25 3.86 11.43
C PHE A 213 4.39 3.95 10.41
N ALA A 214 5.30 2.98 10.50
CA ALA A 214 6.34 2.76 9.53
C ALA A 214 6.03 1.53 8.70
N ALA A 215 6.39 1.55 7.42
CA ALA A 215 6.38 0.40 6.54
C ALA A 215 7.77 0.21 5.92
N LYS A 216 8.27 -1.04 5.92
CA LYS A 216 9.53 -1.36 5.26
C LYS A 216 9.44 -1.06 3.78
N LEU A 217 10.37 -0.26 3.27
CA LEU A 217 10.58 -0.08 1.84
C LEU A 217 11.39 -1.24 1.27
N LEU A 218 11.08 -1.59 0.03
CA LEU A 218 11.87 -2.56 -0.72
C LEU A 218 13.18 -1.91 -1.16
N GLU A 219 14.29 -2.58 -0.90
CA GLU A 219 15.58 -2.15 -1.41
C GLU A 219 15.59 -2.26 -2.96
N GLY A 220 16.03 -1.21 -3.62
CA GLY A 220 16.04 -1.14 -5.08
C GLY A 220 16.75 0.09 -5.63
N GLU A 221 16.54 0.38 -6.90
CA GLU A 221 17.19 1.52 -7.59
C GLU A 221 16.78 2.90 -7.02
N VAL A 222 15.67 2.98 -6.28
CA VAL A 222 15.09 4.25 -5.80
C VAL A 222 15.14 4.39 -4.28
N PHE A 223 14.97 3.30 -3.54
CA PHE A 223 14.89 3.33 -2.08
C PHE A 223 16.19 2.87 -1.42
N LYS A 224 16.60 3.58 -0.37
CA LYS A 224 17.72 3.18 0.47
C LYS A 224 17.30 2.00 1.34
N GLY A 225 17.95 0.84 1.18
CA GLY A 225 17.70 -0.35 2.01
C GLY A 225 17.82 -0.03 3.51
N GLU A 226 17.04 -0.66 4.35
CA GLU A 226 16.94 -0.48 5.81
C GLU A 226 16.22 0.80 6.31
N THR A 227 15.73 1.66 5.45
CA THR A 227 14.95 2.83 5.87
C THR A 227 13.47 2.60 5.65
N ASP A 228 12.66 2.84 6.68
CA ASP A 228 11.22 2.66 6.62
C ASP A 228 10.54 3.92 6.06
N MET A 229 9.47 3.73 5.30
CA MET A 229 8.54 4.80 4.97
C MET A 229 7.67 5.11 6.19
N LEU A 230 7.55 6.38 6.55
CA LEU A 230 6.63 6.85 7.59
C LEU A 230 5.29 7.22 6.95
N ILE A 231 4.21 6.76 7.56
CA ILE A 231 2.85 6.99 7.06
C ILE A 231 1.98 7.47 8.21
N TRP A 232 1.18 8.51 7.96
CA TRP A 232 0.15 9.02 8.87
C TRP A 232 -1.21 8.83 8.24
N VAL A 233 -2.05 8.02 8.88
CA VAL A 233 -3.45 7.83 8.50
C VAL A 233 -4.36 8.62 9.43
N SER A 234 -5.52 9.05 8.95
CA SER A 234 -6.52 9.73 9.79
C SER A 234 -6.96 8.83 10.95
N ASP A 235 -7.00 9.40 12.15
CA ASP A 235 -7.50 8.71 13.37
C ASP A 235 -9.02 8.85 13.45
N ASP A 236 -9.70 8.31 12.44
CA ASP A 236 -11.16 8.20 12.32
C ASP A 236 -11.53 6.88 11.64
N GLU A 237 -12.81 6.66 11.40
CA GLU A 237 -13.31 5.42 10.79
C GLU A 237 -12.87 5.22 9.33
N ASN A 238 -12.45 6.28 8.61
CA ASN A 238 -11.98 6.15 7.23
C ASN A 238 -10.52 5.69 7.13
N ARG A 239 -9.65 6.06 8.09
CA ARG A 239 -8.23 5.69 8.14
C ARG A 239 -7.49 5.97 6.83
N LEU A 240 -7.77 7.15 6.26
CA LEU A 240 -7.11 7.58 5.03
C LEU A 240 -5.66 7.98 5.30
N PRO A 241 -4.70 7.56 4.49
CA PRO A 241 -3.37 8.16 4.50
C PRO A 241 -3.49 9.66 4.18
N VAL A 242 -3.04 10.50 5.11
CA VAL A 242 -3.07 11.96 4.96
C VAL A 242 -1.71 12.53 4.64
N TYR A 243 -0.65 11.82 5.05
CA TYR A 243 0.73 12.21 4.84
C TYR A 243 1.66 10.99 4.84
N PHE A 244 2.73 11.02 4.05
CA PHE A 244 3.81 10.04 4.12
C PHE A 244 5.17 10.66 3.78
N GLU A 245 6.23 10.04 4.29
CA GLU A 245 7.63 10.35 3.98
C GLU A 245 8.38 9.07 3.65
N ALA A 246 9.00 9.03 2.48
CA ALA A 246 9.81 7.91 2.00
C ALA A 246 11.24 8.38 1.75
N PRO A 247 12.23 7.91 2.53
CA PRO A 247 13.64 8.19 2.23
C PRO A 247 14.03 7.52 0.93
N LEU A 248 14.71 8.27 0.06
CA LEU A 248 15.25 7.79 -1.20
C LEU A 248 16.77 7.64 -1.09
N LEU A 249 17.41 6.97 -2.06
CA LEU A 249 18.88 6.96 -2.18
C LEU A 249 19.45 8.37 -2.20
N VAL A 250 18.74 9.27 -2.84
CA VAL A 250 19.07 10.70 -2.91
C VAL A 250 17.84 11.50 -2.48
N GLY A 251 17.91 12.13 -1.31
CA GLY A 251 16.82 12.96 -0.78
C GLY A 251 15.65 12.17 -0.16
N ALA A 252 14.46 12.74 -0.23
CA ALA A 252 13.23 12.15 0.28
C ALA A 252 12.03 12.52 -0.61
N ALA A 253 11.11 11.55 -0.76
CA ALA A 253 9.79 11.80 -1.33
C ALA A 253 8.77 11.95 -0.19
N LYS A 254 7.88 12.91 -0.29
CA LYS A 254 6.78 13.14 0.64
C LYS A 254 5.47 13.21 -0.13
N GLY A 255 4.41 12.70 0.47
CA GLY A 255 3.08 12.83 -0.10
C GLY A 255 2.13 13.42 0.91
N ARG A 256 1.29 14.36 0.47
CA ARG A 256 0.23 14.92 1.30
C ARG A 256 -1.11 14.83 0.58
N MET A 257 -2.13 14.43 1.30
CA MET A 257 -3.51 14.46 0.79
C MET A 257 -3.96 15.92 0.65
N VAL A 258 -4.63 16.23 -0.46
CA VAL A 258 -5.16 17.58 -0.75
C VAL A 258 -6.64 17.56 -1.11
N GLY A 259 -7.22 16.40 -1.35
CA GLY A 259 -8.64 16.25 -1.65
C GLY A 259 -9.13 14.84 -1.46
N TRP A 260 -10.41 14.72 -1.18
CA TRP A 260 -11.13 13.45 -1.06
C TRP A 260 -12.60 13.60 -1.40
N SER A 261 -13.21 12.50 -1.83
CA SER A 261 -14.66 12.41 -2.07
C SER A 261 -15.14 10.98 -1.87
N GLY A 262 -16.45 10.80 -1.74
CA GLY A 262 -17.06 9.46 -1.69
C GLY A 262 -16.73 8.63 -0.45
N LEU A 263 -16.22 9.22 0.63
CA LEU A 263 -15.91 8.52 1.88
C LEU A 263 -17.13 7.79 2.43
N LYS A 264 -16.88 6.68 3.12
CA LYS A 264 -17.93 5.92 3.80
C LYS A 264 -18.42 6.64 5.06
N TYR A 265 -17.52 7.26 5.81
CA TYR A 265 -17.77 7.95 7.07
C TYR A 265 -17.40 9.42 6.99
N PRO A 266 -17.89 10.28 7.90
CA PRO A 266 -17.40 11.65 8.03
C PRO A 266 -15.88 11.67 8.26
N PHE A 267 -15.21 12.73 7.77
CA PHE A 267 -13.77 12.91 8.02
C PHE A 267 -13.56 13.68 9.33
N ASP A 268 -13.68 12.94 10.46
CA ASP A 268 -13.70 13.51 11.79
C ASP A 268 -12.31 13.73 12.40
N ALA A 269 -11.26 13.21 11.75
CA ALA A 269 -9.87 13.45 12.15
C ALA A 269 -9.43 14.89 11.94
N LEU A 270 -10.09 15.65 11.02
CA LEU A 270 -9.74 17.05 10.74
C LEU A 270 -10.21 17.97 11.88
N ILE A 271 -9.25 18.66 12.52
CA ILE A 271 -9.54 19.65 13.56
C ILE A 271 -9.96 20.95 12.87
N ARG A 272 -11.26 21.22 12.89
CA ARG A 272 -11.82 22.51 12.48
C ARG A 272 -11.47 23.56 13.52
N LYS A 273 -10.88 24.67 13.13
CA LYS A 273 -10.68 25.84 13.99
C LYS A 273 -11.99 26.59 14.16
#